data_02d7390ad80eb95cbd4b16ccf633de8e
#
_entry.id   02d7390ad80eb95cbd4b16ccf633de8e
#
_cell.length_a   1.000
_cell.length_b   1.000
_cell.length_c   1.000
_cell.angle_alpha   90.00
_cell.angle_beta   90.00
_cell.angle_gamma   90.00
#
_symmetry.space_group_name_H-M   'P 1'
#
loop_
_entity.id
_entity.type
_entity.pdbx_description
1 polymer ?
#
loop_
_entity_poly.entity_id
_entity_poly.type
_entity_poly.pdbx_seq_one_letter_code
_entity_poly.pdbx_strand_id
1 'polypeptide(L)'
;MSKNSNQKQNPARRNILIGSAAAAGGLAASLIPGTLQAAQPGASSGASKPHGQHSGSYIATKDGTQLYYKDWGAGRPVVFCHGWPLSSDSWESQMMLVASHGYRAVAHDRRGHGRSSQPWNGNDMDTYADDLATVFETLGLKDAILVGFSTGGGEVARYLGRHGTKRVSKVVLVSAVPPLMLKTPANPGGLPIDVFDGLRAAQLANRSQFYKDVPAGPFYGFNRPGAKPSQGLIDSWWMQGMQGGHKNTYDSIAAFAQTDFTEDLKKIDVPTLIVHGDDDQIVPIDAAGRASAKLIRNSKLIVYPGAPHGLTDTHKEKFNADLLAFIQS
;
A
#
# COMPACT_ATOMS: atom_id res chain seq x y z
N MET A 1 41.22 -50.42 -16.99
CA MET A 1 41.54 -49.31 -17.90
C MET A 1 40.79 -48.11 -17.47
N SER A 2 41.25 -47.37 -16.58
CA SER A 2 41.97 -46.08 -16.53
C SER A 2 41.63 -45.13 -17.66
N LYS A 3 41.01 -44.00 -17.32
CA LYS A 3 41.45 -42.68 -17.71
C LYS A 3 40.69 -41.59 -16.95
N ASN A 4 41.42 -40.96 -16.08
CA ASN A 4 41.39 -39.58 -15.59
C ASN A 4 41.04 -38.52 -16.64
N SER A 5 40.41 -37.45 -16.21
CA SER A 5 40.96 -36.08 -16.30
C SER A 5 39.87 -35.03 -16.15
N ASN A 6 40.04 -34.24 -15.25
CA ASN A 6 40.52 -32.87 -15.14
C ASN A 6 39.42 -31.87 -14.74
N GLN A 7 39.47 -31.55 -13.48
CA GLN A 7 38.99 -30.27 -12.93
C GLN A 7 39.77 -29.11 -13.59
N LYS A 8 39.08 -28.11 -14.07
CA LYS A 8 39.63 -26.76 -14.23
C LYS A 8 38.91 -25.82 -13.28
N GLN A 9 39.61 -25.51 -12.21
CA GLN A 9 39.35 -24.34 -11.36
C GLN A 9 39.71 -23.09 -12.16
N ASN A 10 38.90 -22.05 -12.05
CA ASN A 10 39.28 -20.72 -12.48
C ASN A 10 38.98 -19.71 -11.35
N PRO A 11 39.99 -19.03 -10.79
CA PRO A 11 39.84 -18.07 -9.73
C PRO A 11 39.86 -16.66 -10.29
N ALA A 12 38.79 -15.89 -10.02
CA ALA A 12 38.84 -14.44 -10.16
C ALA A 12 38.25 -13.79 -8.92
N ARG A 13 39.04 -13.74 -7.85
CA ARG A 13 38.85 -12.79 -6.77
C ARG A 13 39.40 -11.45 -7.26
N ARG A 14 38.53 -10.43 -7.37
CA ARG A 14 38.95 -9.04 -7.51
C ARG A 14 38.79 -8.35 -6.14
N ASN A 15 39.95 -8.05 -5.57
CA ASN A 15 40.10 -7.18 -4.39
C ASN A 15 39.70 -5.76 -4.77
N ILE A 16 38.82 -5.15 -4.00
CA ILE A 16 38.57 -3.70 -4.00
C ILE A 16 39.42 -3.13 -2.87
N LEU A 17 40.42 -2.38 -3.24
CA LEU A 17 41.28 -1.60 -2.35
C LEU A 17 40.51 -0.37 -1.82
N ILE A 18 40.46 -0.28 -0.53
CA ILE A 18 40.03 0.94 0.18
C ILE A 18 41.26 1.85 0.28
N GLY A 19 41.24 2.95 -0.44
CA GLY A 19 42.23 4.00 -0.31
C GLY A 19 41.82 5.03 0.73
N SER A 20 42.51 5.05 1.85
CA SER A 20 42.45 6.12 2.85
C SER A 20 43.38 7.27 2.44
N ALA A 21 42.85 8.47 2.29
CA ALA A 21 43.65 9.68 2.21
C ALA A 21 43.25 10.61 3.37
N ALA A 22 44.15 10.72 4.36
CA ALA A 22 44.11 11.72 5.38
C ALA A 22 44.80 12.99 4.85
N ALA A 23 44.15 14.14 4.94
CA ALA A 23 44.82 15.45 4.83
C ALA A 23 44.38 16.31 6.01
N ALA A 24 45.34 16.58 6.88
CA ALA A 24 45.26 17.55 7.95
C ALA A 24 45.54 18.93 7.37
N GLY A 25 44.72 19.93 7.70
CA GLY A 25 44.95 21.32 7.42
C GLY A 25 44.25 22.16 8.50
N GLY A 26 45.00 22.57 9.51
CA GLY A 26 44.55 23.50 10.53
C GLY A 26 44.51 24.92 10.01
N LEU A 27 43.51 25.70 10.40
CA LEU A 27 43.53 27.15 10.36
C LEU A 27 42.82 27.73 11.59
N ALA A 28 43.50 28.72 12.14
CA ALA A 28 43.30 29.35 13.43
C ALA A 28 41.99 30.14 13.52
N ALA A 29 41.43 30.12 14.72
CA ALA A 29 40.33 30.97 15.16
C ALA A 29 40.81 32.39 15.46
N SER A 30 40.12 33.40 14.93
CA SER A 30 40.14 34.76 15.41
C SER A 30 38.78 35.11 16.01
N LEU A 31 38.78 35.35 17.32
CA LEU A 31 37.65 35.83 18.12
C LEU A 31 37.50 37.35 17.92
N ILE A 32 36.28 37.76 17.54
CA ILE A 32 35.84 39.16 17.69
C ILE A 32 34.61 39.17 18.58
N PRO A 33 34.57 39.88 19.70
CA PRO A 33 33.38 40.02 20.52
C PRO A 33 32.50 41.15 20.00
N GLY A 34 31.37 40.86 19.45
CA GLY A 34 30.32 41.81 19.10
C GLY A 34 29.07 41.56 19.96
N THR A 35 28.79 42.50 20.87
CA THR A 35 27.55 42.57 21.63
C THR A 35 26.40 42.90 20.72
N LEU A 36 25.47 41.95 20.56
CA LEU A 36 24.18 42.17 19.91
C LEU A 36 23.08 42.32 20.97
N GLN A 37 22.56 43.51 21.03
CA GLN A 37 21.44 43.93 21.85
C GLN A 37 20.15 43.30 21.31
N ALA A 38 19.41 42.59 22.16
CA ALA A 38 18.14 41.97 21.81
C ALA A 38 17.05 43.05 21.63
N ALA A 39 16.53 43.18 20.44
CA ALA A 39 15.27 43.86 20.17
C ALA A 39 14.09 42.93 20.44
N GLN A 40 13.18 43.34 21.32
CA GLN A 40 11.91 42.62 21.52
C GLN A 40 10.99 42.90 20.33
N PRO A 41 10.36 41.88 19.72
CA PRO A 41 9.25 42.09 18.79
C PRO A 41 7.93 42.18 19.57
N GLY A 42 7.17 43.21 19.26
CA GLY A 42 5.82 43.45 19.77
C GLY A 42 4.87 42.33 19.38
N ALA A 43 3.90 42.10 20.27
CA ALA A 43 2.79 41.19 20.07
C ALA A 43 1.93 41.59 18.88
N SER A 44 1.75 40.71 17.92
CA SER A 44 0.61 40.73 17.02
C SER A 44 -0.09 39.36 17.04
N SER A 45 -1.35 39.42 17.40
CA SER A 45 -2.36 38.41 17.51
C SER A 45 -2.58 37.64 16.20
N GLY A 46 -2.81 36.31 16.30
CA GLY A 46 -3.43 35.53 15.23
C GLY A 46 -2.67 34.28 14.82
N ALA A 47 -2.04 33.56 15.73
CA ALA A 47 -1.58 32.22 15.43
C ALA A 47 -2.75 31.25 15.61
N SER A 48 -3.31 30.77 14.51
CA SER A 48 -4.10 29.53 14.48
C SER A 48 -3.27 28.43 15.17
N LYS A 49 -3.86 27.82 16.24
CA LYS A 49 -3.22 26.71 16.94
C LYS A 49 -2.86 25.61 15.92
N PRO A 50 -1.62 25.12 15.92
CA PRO A 50 -1.28 23.97 15.11
C PRO A 50 -2.19 22.81 15.55
N HIS A 51 -2.82 22.14 14.60
CA HIS A 51 -3.59 20.93 14.85
C HIS A 51 -2.68 19.98 15.64
N GLY A 52 -3.22 19.47 16.78
CA GLY A 52 -2.44 18.73 17.76
C GLY A 52 -1.54 17.69 17.12
N GLN A 53 -0.25 17.80 17.34
CA GLN A 53 0.68 16.71 17.12
C GLN A 53 0.22 15.54 18.00
N HIS A 54 -0.41 14.54 17.39
CA HIS A 54 -0.58 13.25 18.05
C HIS A 54 0.82 12.71 18.34
N SER A 55 1.18 12.56 19.59
CA SER A 55 2.51 12.16 20.06
C SER A 55 2.78 10.65 19.85
N GLY A 56 2.36 10.08 18.73
CA GLY A 56 2.62 8.68 18.39
C GLY A 56 2.10 8.34 17.01
N SER A 57 2.88 7.56 16.27
CA SER A 57 2.48 7.00 14.97
C SER A 57 1.54 5.79 15.11
N TYR A 58 0.81 5.65 16.23
CA TYR A 58 -0.04 4.50 16.52
C TYR A 58 -1.42 4.91 17.03
N ILE A 59 -2.43 4.14 16.60
CA ILE A 59 -3.82 4.23 17.03
C ILE A 59 -4.20 2.92 17.70
N ALA A 60 -4.70 2.97 18.93
CA ALA A 60 -5.22 1.80 19.62
C ALA A 60 -6.65 1.50 19.18
N THR A 61 -6.92 0.29 18.76
CA THR A 61 -8.27 -0.22 18.50
C THR A 61 -8.95 -0.70 19.78
N LYS A 62 -10.24 -1.03 19.73
CA LYS A 62 -11.02 -1.47 20.88
C LYS A 62 -10.48 -2.75 21.53
N ASP A 63 -9.84 -3.64 20.75
CA ASP A 63 -9.23 -4.88 21.22
C ASP A 63 -7.77 -4.71 21.66
N GLY A 64 -7.25 -3.47 21.66
CA GLY A 64 -5.90 -3.14 22.07
C GLY A 64 -4.84 -3.26 20.95
N THR A 65 -5.24 -3.65 19.74
CA THR A 65 -4.34 -3.69 18.59
C THR A 65 -3.83 -2.28 18.28
N GLN A 66 -2.52 -2.12 18.12
CA GLN A 66 -1.89 -0.84 17.76
C GLN A 66 -1.73 -0.78 16.25
N LEU A 67 -2.40 0.16 15.61
CA LEU A 67 -2.30 0.43 14.17
C LEU A 67 -1.28 1.53 13.93
N TYR A 68 -0.20 1.22 13.24
CA TYR A 68 0.74 2.23 12.78
C TYR A 68 0.12 3.05 11.64
N TYR A 69 0.39 4.35 11.62
CA TYR A 69 -0.05 5.20 10.52
C TYR A 69 0.98 6.28 10.17
N LYS A 70 0.89 6.79 8.95
CA LYS A 70 1.57 7.97 8.44
C LYS A 70 0.54 9.07 8.18
N ASP A 71 0.91 10.32 8.43
CA ASP A 71 0.06 11.49 8.30
C ASP A 71 0.89 12.67 7.82
N TRP A 72 0.79 13.00 6.53
CA TRP A 72 1.64 13.99 5.86
C TRP A 72 0.82 15.11 5.25
N GLY A 73 1.31 16.34 5.34
CA GLY A 73 0.66 17.51 4.74
C GLY A 73 -0.53 18.00 5.54
N ALA A 74 -1.40 18.77 4.89
CA ALA A 74 -2.59 19.37 5.47
C ALA A 74 -3.66 19.56 4.39
N GLY A 75 -4.92 19.83 4.79
CA GLY A 75 -6.04 20.02 3.89
C GLY A 75 -7.00 18.85 3.88
N ARG A 76 -7.71 18.63 2.76
CA ARG A 76 -8.68 17.54 2.59
C ARG A 76 -7.99 16.18 2.68
N PRO A 77 -8.49 15.24 3.51
CA PRO A 77 -7.83 13.95 3.69
C PRO A 77 -7.91 13.06 2.44
N VAL A 78 -6.78 12.44 2.07
CA VAL A 78 -6.70 11.30 1.17
C VAL A 78 -6.16 10.13 1.98
N VAL A 79 -6.98 9.10 2.17
CA VAL A 79 -6.69 7.94 3.01
C VAL A 79 -6.39 6.74 2.15
N PHE A 80 -5.24 6.10 2.39
CA PHE A 80 -4.74 5.00 1.57
C PHE A 80 -4.75 3.68 2.34
N CYS A 81 -5.37 2.65 1.74
CA CYS A 81 -5.42 1.27 2.23
C CYS A 81 -4.57 0.38 1.32
N HIS A 82 -3.54 -0.25 1.89
CA HIS A 82 -2.54 -1.04 1.13
C HIS A 82 -3.04 -2.44 0.74
N GLY A 83 -2.40 -3.04 -0.27
CA GLY A 83 -2.59 -4.42 -0.70
C GLY A 83 -1.91 -5.44 0.23
N TRP A 84 -2.22 -6.73 0.03
CA TRP A 84 -1.53 -7.84 0.69
C TRP A 84 -0.21 -8.15 -0.03
N PRO A 85 0.85 -8.51 0.69
CA PRO A 85 1.09 -8.46 2.11
C PRO A 85 1.85 -7.17 2.53
N LEU A 86 1.60 -6.09 1.82
CA LEU A 86 2.32 -4.82 1.91
C LEU A 86 2.02 -4.04 3.21
N SER A 87 2.46 -2.79 3.24
CA SER A 87 2.26 -1.83 4.31
C SER A 87 1.94 -0.43 3.73
N SER A 88 1.77 0.56 4.58
CA SER A 88 1.61 1.95 4.15
C SER A 88 2.79 2.48 3.32
N ASP A 89 3.96 1.82 3.39
CA ASP A 89 5.14 2.20 2.60
C ASP A 89 4.91 2.05 1.09
N SER A 90 4.01 1.16 0.67
CA SER A 90 3.61 1.01 -0.73
C SER A 90 2.96 2.26 -1.32
N TRP A 91 2.47 3.17 -0.48
CA TRP A 91 1.79 4.38 -0.89
C TRP A 91 2.61 5.67 -0.79
N GLU A 92 3.88 5.60 -0.32
CA GLU A 92 4.68 6.81 -0.07
C GLU A 92 4.81 7.73 -1.28
N SER A 93 4.93 7.17 -2.48
CA SER A 93 5.00 7.95 -3.72
C SER A 93 3.72 8.78 -3.95
N GLN A 94 2.54 8.16 -3.76
CA GLN A 94 1.26 8.83 -3.91
C GLN A 94 0.95 9.75 -2.73
N MET A 95 1.34 9.39 -1.52
CA MET A 95 1.23 10.25 -0.34
C MET A 95 2.02 11.55 -0.53
N MET A 96 3.27 11.44 -0.99
CA MET A 96 4.11 12.61 -1.26
C MET A 96 3.51 13.49 -2.36
N LEU A 97 2.98 12.86 -3.43
CA LEU A 97 2.30 13.56 -4.51
C LEU A 97 1.11 14.38 -3.98
N VAL A 98 0.15 13.74 -3.31
CA VAL A 98 -1.07 14.45 -2.87
C VAL A 98 -0.76 15.48 -1.78
N ALA A 99 0.18 15.21 -0.88
CA ALA A 99 0.63 16.17 0.13
C ALA A 99 1.25 17.42 -0.51
N SER A 100 2.05 17.27 -1.57
CA SER A 100 2.62 18.41 -2.33
C SER A 100 1.57 19.22 -3.10
N HIS A 101 0.36 18.67 -3.29
CA HIS A 101 -0.78 19.34 -3.92
C HIS A 101 -1.82 19.87 -2.91
N GLY A 102 -1.45 20.00 -1.62
CA GLY A 102 -2.29 20.63 -0.60
C GLY A 102 -3.35 19.70 0.01
N TYR A 103 -3.16 18.39 -0.05
CA TYR A 103 -3.99 17.39 0.63
C TYR A 103 -3.28 16.85 1.88
N ARG A 104 -4.07 16.34 2.82
CA ARG A 104 -3.56 15.57 3.96
C ARG A 104 -3.53 14.10 3.58
N ALA A 105 -2.36 13.53 3.38
CA ALA A 105 -2.15 12.12 3.04
C ALA A 105 -2.07 11.27 4.32
N VAL A 106 -2.98 10.32 4.48
CA VAL A 106 -3.00 9.38 5.60
C VAL A 106 -2.91 7.96 5.05
N ALA A 107 -2.03 7.14 5.59
CA ALA A 107 -1.97 5.71 5.31
C ALA A 107 -1.69 4.93 6.59
N HIS A 108 -2.36 3.81 6.80
CA HIS A 108 -2.12 2.94 7.95
C HIS A 108 -1.56 1.60 7.52
N ASP A 109 -0.80 0.97 8.40
CA ASP A 109 -0.47 -0.45 8.27
C ASP A 109 -1.66 -1.24 8.86
N ARG A 110 -2.32 -2.09 8.05
CA ARG A 110 -3.41 -2.96 8.53
C ARG A 110 -2.90 -3.84 9.67
N ARG A 111 -3.76 -4.19 10.64
CA ARG A 111 -3.38 -5.16 11.68
C ARG A 111 -2.68 -6.37 11.07
N GLY A 112 -1.64 -6.85 11.74
CA GLY A 112 -0.86 -7.97 11.26
C GLY A 112 0.09 -7.68 10.10
N HIS A 113 0.17 -6.44 9.61
CA HIS A 113 1.03 -6.01 8.51
C HIS A 113 1.97 -4.89 8.97
N GLY A 114 3.10 -4.74 8.29
CA GLY A 114 4.05 -3.68 8.53
C GLY A 114 4.43 -3.54 10.01
N ARG A 115 4.27 -2.32 10.54
CA ARG A 115 4.60 -1.94 11.93
C ARG A 115 3.43 -2.08 12.92
N SER A 116 2.23 -2.43 12.42
CA SER A 116 1.08 -2.66 13.30
C SER A 116 1.24 -3.93 14.12
N SER A 117 0.53 -4.00 15.26
CA SER A 117 0.48 -5.21 16.09
C SER A 117 0.05 -6.43 15.28
N GLN A 118 0.57 -7.59 15.66
CA GLN A 118 0.32 -8.89 15.02
C GLN A 118 -0.57 -9.78 15.91
N PRO A 119 -1.87 -9.44 16.08
CA PRO A 119 -2.77 -10.22 16.94
C PRO A 119 -3.05 -11.58 16.30
N TRP A 120 -3.31 -12.58 17.14
CA TRP A 120 -3.61 -13.94 16.68
C TRP A 120 -4.93 -14.03 15.89
N ASN A 121 -5.94 -13.22 16.26
CA ASN A 121 -7.27 -13.18 15.64
C ASN A 121 -7.56 -11.85 14.96
N GLY A 122 -8.70 -11.76 14.28
CA GLY A 122 -9.19 -10.53 13.64
C GLY A 122 -8.57 -10.25 12.27
N ASN A 123 -8.05 -11.27 11.59
CA ASN A 123 -7.52 -11.14 10.23
C ASN A 123 -8.63 -11.41 9.20
N ASP A 124 -9.72 -10.65 9.29
CA ASP A 124 -10.89 -10.72 8.41
C ASP A 124 -11.34 -9.31 7.99
N MET A 125 -12.14 -9.21 6.93
CA MET A 125 -12.52 -7.94 6.32
C MET A 125 -13.42 -7.09 7.21
N ASP A 126 -14.24 -7.69 8.08
CA ASP A 126 -15.10 -6.96 9.00
C ASP A 126 -14.26 -6.23 10.04
N THR A 127 -13.28 -6.94 10.60
CA THR A 127 -12.33 -6.39 11.56
C THR A 127 -11.44 -5.30 10.91
N TYR A 128 -10.96 -5.52 9.68
CA TYR A 128 -10.18 -4.49 8.95
C TYR A 128 -11.00 -3.22 8.72
N ALA A 129 -12.27 -3.35 8.36
CA ALA A 129 -13.19 -2.21 8.19
C ALA A 129 -13.44 -1.46 9.51
N ASP A 130 -13.58 -2.16 10.63
CA ASP A 130 -13.77 -1.56 11.95
C ASP A 130 -12.48 -0.88 12.44
N ASP A 131 -11.32 -1.41 12.11
CA ASP A 131 -10.03 -0.76 12.33
C ASP A 131 -9.91 0.54 11.54
N LEU A 132 -10.26 0.53 10.25
CA LEU A 132 -10.28 1.72 9.42
C LEU A 132 -11.25 2.78 9.98
N ALA A 133 -12.42 2.36 10.52
CA ALA A 133 -13.34 3.27 11.20
C ALA A 133 -12.68 3.92 12.42
N THR A 134 -11.88 3.16 13.19
CA THR A 134 -11.12 3.68 14.33
C THR A 134 -10.08 4.71 13.89
N VAL A 135 -9.41 4.50 12.74
CA VAL A 135 -8.49 5.49 12.14
C VAL A 135 -9.24 6.78 11.80
N PHE A 136 -10.42 6.67 11.15
CA PHE A 136 -11.25 7.82 10.80
C PHE A 136 -11.74 8.60 12.02
N GLU A 137 -12.13 7.92 13.07
CA GLU A 137 -12.60 8.52 14.32
C GLU A 137 -11.45 9.23 15.05
N THR A 138 -10.34 8.53 15.27
CA THR A 138 -9.21 9.04 16.06
C THR A 138 -8.57 10.26 15.41
N LEU A 139 -8.40 10.24 14.07
CA LEU A 139 -7.80 11.35 13.33
C LEU A 139 -8.82 12.43 12.92
N GLY A 140 -10.09 12.27 13.28
CA GLY A 140 -11.16 13.23 12.99
C GLY A 140 -11.40 13.41 11.48
N LEU A 141 -11.18 12.38 10.66
CA LEU A 141 -11.27 12.48 9.20
C LEU A 141 -12.71 12.69 8.76
N LYS A 142 -12.92 13.66 7.89
CA LYS A 142 -14.21 14.01 7.27
C LYS A 142 -13.97 14.42 5.83
N ASP A 143 -14.97 14.27 4.98
CA ASP A 143 -14.91 14.61 3.55
C ASP A 143 -13.71 13.96 2.85
N ALA A 144 -13.32 12.77 3.31
CA ALA A 144 -12.11 12.10 2.87
C ALA A 144 -12.27 11.49 1.48
N ILE A 145 -11.15 11.41 0.76
CA ILE A 145 -11.02 10.61 -0.44
C ILE A 145 -10.37 9.29 0.00
N LEU A 146 -11.06 8.16 -0.22
CA LEU A 146 -10.62 6.86 0.25
C LEU A 146 -10.08 6.03 -0.90
N VAL A 147 -8.81 5.63 -0.83
CA VAL A 147 -8.08 4.93 -1.89
C VAL A 147 -7.71 3.53 -1.42
N GLY A 148 -8.12 2.50 -2.15
CA GLY A 148 -7.80 1.11 -1.83
C GLY A 148 -7.15 0.36 -2.97
N PHE A 149 -5.99 -0.25 -2.72
CA PHE A 149 -5.28 -1.10 -3.67
C PHE A 149 -5.47 -2.57 -3.31
N SER A 150 -5.84 -3.40 -4.30
CA SER A 150 -5.92 -4.85 -4.13
C SER A 150 -6.82 -5.23 -2.92
N THR A 151 -6.27 -5.93 -1.92
CA THR A 151 -6.94 -6.24 -0.64
C THR A 151 -7.44 -4.97 0.07
N GLY A 152 -6.72 -3.86 -0.03
CA GLY A 152 -7.16 -2.56 0.51
C GLY A 152 -8.44 -2.04 -0.15
N GLY A 153 -8.70 -2.41 -1.41
CA GLY A 153 -10.00 -2.14 -2.04
C GLY A 153 -11.15 -2.93 -1.41
N GLY A 154 -10.89 -4.15 -0.94
CA GLY A 154 -11.84 -4.94 -0.14
C GLY A 154 -12.12 -4.31 1.22
N GLU A 155 -11.07 -3.83 1.91
CA GLU A 155 -11.19 -3.09 3.17
C GLU A 155 -12.04 -1.82 2.99
N VAL A 156 -11.79 -1.04 1.92
CA VAL A 156 -12.57 0.15 1.55
C VAL A 156 -14.04 -0.21 1.30
N ALA A 157 -14.31 -1.22 0.49
CA ALA A 157 -15.67 -1.66 0.19
C ALA A 157 -16.42 -2.09 1.46
N ARG A 158 -15.79 -2.91 2.31
CA ARG A 158 -16.37 -3.38 3.56
C ARG A 158 -16.59 -2.24 4.57
N TYR A 159 -15.64 -1.28 4.65
CA TYR A 159 -15.82 -0.09 5.48
C TYR A 159 -17.07 0.70 5.05
N LEU A 160 -17.22 0.97 3.76
CA LEU A 160 -18.38 1.71 3.25
C LEU A 160 -19.68 0.93 3.41
N GLY A 161 -19.65 -0.39 3.23
CA GLY A 161 -20.78 -1.27 3.44
C GLY A 161 -21.30 -1.31 4.88
N ARG A 162 -20.37 -1.20 5.88
CA ARG A 162 -20.67 -1.29 7.32
C ARG A 162 -20.88 0.07 7.98
N HIS A 163 -20.05 1.07 7.63
CA HIS A 163 -20.01 2.37 8.29
C HIS A 163 -20.63 3.50 7.45
N GLY A 164 -20.95 3.22 6.17
CA GLY A 164 -21.53 4.19 5.24
C GLY A 164 -20.55 5.24 4.73
N THR A 165 -21.06 6.16 3.91
CA THR A 165 -20.27 7.15 3.16
C THR A 165 -20.19 8.53 3.81
N LYS A 166 -20.83 8.76 4.96
CA LYS A 166 -20.94 10.11 5.59
C LYS A 166 -19.62 10.86 5.80
N ARG A 167 -18.50 10.14 5.94
CA ARG A 167 -17.17 10.71 6.15
C ARG A 167 -16.31 10.70 4.87
N VAL A 168 -16.83 10.12 3.79
CA VAL A 168 -16.12 9.89 2.52
C VAL A 168 -16.83 10.62 1.40
N SER A 169 -16.10 11.34 0.59
CA SER A 169 -16.64 12.13 -0.51
C SER A 169 -16.31 11.56 -1.89
N LYS A 170 -15.23 10.79 -1.99
CA LYS A 170 -14.80 10.09 -3.20
C LYS A 170 -14.11 8.79 -2.85
N VAL A 171 -14.16 7.83 -3.78
CA VAL A 171 -13.50 6.52 -3.65
C VAL A 171 -12.62 6.26 -4.87
N VAL A 172 -11.45 5.65 -4.65
CA VAL A 172 -10.58 5.13 -5.71
C VAL A 172 -10.27 3.67 -5.43
N LEU A 173 -10.63 2.78 -6.34
CA LEU A 173 -10.33 1.35 -6.28
C LEU A 173 -9.29 1.01 -7.34
N VAL A 174 -8.12 0.53 -6.92
CA VAL A 174 -6.98 0.25 -7.79
C VAL A 174 -6.67 -1.24 -7.78
N SER A 175 -6.78 -1.93 -8.92
CA SER A 175 -6.56 -3.39 -9.02
C SER A 175 -7.22 -4.14 -7.86
N ALA A 176 -8.42 -3.68 -7.44
CA ALA A 176 -9.08 -4.05 -6.20
C ALA A 176 -9.75 -5.43 -6.28
N VAL A 177 -9.76 -6.16 -5.18
CA VAL A 177 -10.33 -7.54 -5.10
C VAL A 177 -11.86 -7.64 -5.20
N PRO A 178 -12.69 -6.62 -4.85
CA PRO A 178 -14.13 -6.72 -5.00
C PRO A 178 -14.60 -6.91 -6.47
N PRO A 179 -15.77 -7.54 -6.69
CA PRO A 179 -16.77 -7.95 -5.70
C PRO A 179 -16.46 -9.28 -4.99
N LEU A 180 -15.78 -10.22 -5.62
CA LEU A 180 -15.45 -11.52 -5.05
C LEU A 180 -14.35 -12.20 -5.87
N MET A 181 -13.26 -12.60 -5.20
CA MET A 181 -12.18 -13.31 -5.86
C MET A 181 -12.48 -14.79 -6.11
N LEU A 182 -13.14 -15.44 -5.13
CA LEU A 182 -13.42 -16.86 -5.19
C LEU A 182 -14.44 -17.19 -6.27
N LYS A 183 -14.16 -18.23 -7.04
CA LYS A 183 -15.12 -18.83 -7.98
C LYS A 183 -16.26 -19.52 -7.22
N THR A 184 -17.48 -19.07 -7.48
CA THR A 184 -18.72 -19.64 -6.94
C THR A 184 -19.77 -19.73 -8.06
N PRO A 185 -20.90 -20.39 -7.84
CA PRO A 185 -22.01 -20.34 -8.81
C PRO A 185 -22.47 -18.91 -9.14
N ALA A 186 -22.39 -17.98 -8.16
CA ALA A 186 -22.72 -16.58 -8.35
C ALA A 186 -21.58 -15.76 -8.97
N ASN A 187 -20.34 -16.25 -8.90
CA ASN A 187 -19.15 -15.64 -9.50
C ASN A 187 -18.37 -16.67 -10.35
N PRO A 188 -18.87 -17.06 -11.51
CA PRO A 188 -18.23 -18.09 -12.35
C PRO A 188 -16.88 -17.64 -12.93
N GLY A 189 -16.63 -16.31 -13.01
CA GLY A 189 -15.38 -15.71 -13.46
C GLY A 189 -14.29 -15.62 -12.39
N GLY A 190 -14.59 -15.98 -11.14
CA GLY A 190 -13.63 -15.97 -10.04
C GLY A 190 -12.57 -17.08 -10.15
N LEU A 191 -11.56 -17.01 -9.27
CA LEU A 191 -10.47 -17.98 -9.22
C LEU A 191 -10.88 -19.22 -8.38
N PRO A 192 -10.47 -20.44 -8.79
CA PRO A 192 -10.70 -21.65 -7.99
C PRO A 192 -10.06 -21.54 -6.60
N ILE A 193 -10.61 -22.24 -5.61
CA ILE A 193 -10.09 -22.28 -4.23
C ILE A 193 -8.63 -22.74 -4.20
N ASP A 194 -8.27 -23.69 -5.07
CA ASP A 194 -6.90 -24.26 -5.16
C ASP A 194 -5.83 -23.19 -5.42
N VAL A 195 -6.18 -22.09 -6.09
CA VAL A 195 -5.24 -20.96 -6.28
C VAL A 195 -4.86 -20.35 -4.93
N PHE A 196 -5.84 -20.11 -4.06
CA PHE A 196 -5.62 -19.51 -2.74
C PHE A 196 -4.98 -20.48 -1.75
N ASP A 197 -5.34 -21.76 -1.82
CA ASP A 197 -4.68 -22.81 -1.04
C ASP A 197 -3.22 -22.99 -1.48
N GLY A 198 -2.93 -22.85 -2.77
CA GLY A 198 -1.57 -22.80 -3.30
C GLY A 198 -0.74 -21.64 -2.75
N LEU A 199 -1.31 -20.43 -2.64
CA LEU A 199 -0.65 -19.28 -2.02
C LEU A 199 -0.33 -19.54 -0.54
N ARG A 200 -1.26 -20.15 0.20
CA ARG A 200 -1.08 -20.52 1.61
C ARG A 200 0.00 -21.58 1.77
N ALA A 201 -0.03 -22.61 0.93
CA ALA A 201 0.97 -23.68 0.94
C ALA A 201 2.37 -23.15 0.63
N ALA A 202 2.51 -22.28 -0.37
CA ALA A 202 3.78 -21.64 -0.72
C ALA A 202 4.32 -20.77 0.43
N GLN A 203 3.45 -20.01 1.11
CA GLN A 203 3.83 -19.22 2.28
C GLN A 203 4.32 -20.09 3.43
N LEU A 204 3.66 -21.23 3.69
CA LEU A 204 4.09 -22.17 4.75
C LEU A 204 5.39 -22.88 4.39
N ALA A 205 5.58 -23.24 3.12
CA ALA A 205 6.77 -23.95 2.67
C ALA A 205 8.05 -23.09 2.74
N ASN A 206 8.00 -21.88 2.20
CA ASN A 206 9.11 -20.92 2.25
C ASN A 206 8.59 -19.50 1.98
N ARG A 207 8.10 -18.82 3.03
CA ARG A 207 7.55 -17.47 2.93
C ARG A 207 8.52 -16.48 2.28
N SER A 208 9.80 -16.54 2.63
CA SER A 208 10.79 -15.59 2.12
C SER A 208 10.99 -15.73 0.62
N GLN A 209 11.10 -16.97 0.11
CA GLN A 209 11.22 -17.19 -1.32
C GLN A 209 9.91 -16.86 -2.05
N PHE A 210 8.78 -17.30 -1.53
CA PHE A 210 7.48 -16.99 -2.10
C PHE A 210 7.26 -15.49 -2.27
N TYR A 211 7.67 -14.69 -1.27
CA TYR A 211 7.58 -13.22 -1.32
C TYR A 211 8.63 -12.57 -2.23
N LYS A 212 9.63 -13.31 -2.72
CA LYS A 212 10.51 -12.90 -3.82
C LYS A 212 9.91 -13.26 -5.18
N ASP A 213 9.29 -14.42 -5.30
CA ASP A 213 8.78 -14.95 -6.58
C ASP A 213 7.57 -14.17 -7.08
N VAL A 214 6.65 -13.76 -6.18
CA VAL A 214 5.43 -13.04 -6.54
C VAL A 214 5.75 -11.70 -7.25
N PRO A 215 6.56 -10.79 -6.67
CA PRO A 215 6.91 -9.53 -7.34
C PRO A 215 7.89 -9.72 -8.51
N ALA A 216 8.75 -10.75 -8.50
CA ALA A 216 9.63 -11.08 -9.64
C ALA A 216 8.85 -11.61 -10.86
N GLY A 217 7.60 -11.98 -10.67
CA GLY A 217 6.75 -12.57 -11.70
C GLY A 217 5.45 -11.80 -11.92
N PRO A 218 4.30 -12.38 -11.52
CA PRO A 218 2.98 -11.94 -11.96
C PRO A 218 2.55 -10.58 -11.37
N PHE A 219 3.06 -10.18 -10.20
CA PHE A 219 2.61 -8.94 -9.54
C PHE A 219 2.96 -7.68 -10.34
N TYR A 220 4.19 -7.58 -10.83
CA TYR A 220 4.65 -6.48 -11.67
C TYR A 220 4.70 -6.83 -13.16
N GLY A 221 4.24 -8.02 -13.55
CA GLY A 221 4.30 -8.49 -14.94
C GLY A 221 5.73 -8.76 -15.43
N PHE A 222 6.68 -8.94 -14.52
CA PHE A 222 8.09 -9.19 -14.87
C PHE A 222 8.33 -10.55 -15.52
N ASN A 223 7.34 -11.45 -15.48
CA ASN A 223 7.31 -12.72 -16.19
C ASN A 223 6.86 -12.59 -17.67
N ARG A 224 6.52 -11.39 -18.15
CA ARG A 224 6.09 -11.18 -19.53
C ARG A 224 7.29 -11.04 -20.47
N PRO A 225 7.15 -11.46 -21.74
CA PRO A 225 8.20 -11.27 -22.74
C PRO A 225 8.59 -9.78 -22.87
N GLY A 226 9.87 -9.48 -22.85
CA GLY A 226 10.39 -8.12 -22.97
C GLY A 226 10.29 -7.26 -21.71
N ALA A 227 9.73 -7.78 -20.61
CA ALA A 227 9.71 -7.08 -19.33
C ALA A 227 11.13 -6.78 -18.83
N LYS A 228 11.27 -5.67 -18.10
CA LYS A 228 12.54 -5.26 -17.46
C LYS A 228 12.35 -5.31 -15.94
N PRO A 229 12.69 -6.41 -15.27
CA PRO A 229 12.57 -6.54 -13.84
C PRO A 229 13.35 -5.44 -13.09
N SER A 230 12.71 -4.86 -12.09
CA SER A 230 13.35 -3.93 -11.15
C SER A 230 13.63 -4.64 -9.84
N GLN A 231 14.91 -4.89 -9.56
CA GLN A 231 15.31 -5.52 -8.30
C GLN A 231 14.89 -4.69 -7.09
N GLY A 232 14.95 -3.35 -7.21
CA GLY A 232 14.50 -2.46 -6.14
C GLY A 232 13.02 -2.62 -5.79
N LEU A 233 12.13 -2.79 -6.80
CA LEU A 233 10.71 -3.07 -6.55
C LEU A 233 10.50 -4.44 -5.91
N ILE A 234 11.21 -5.46 -6.40
CA ILE A 234 11.15 -6.82 -5.84
C ILE A 234 11.59 -6.83 -4.38
N ASP A 235 12.70 -6.17 -4.06
CA ASP A 235 13.24 -6.13 -2.70
C ASP A 235 12.36 -5.29 -1.76
N SER A 236 11.80 -4.17 -2.23
CA SER A 236 10.86 -3.35 -1.48
C SER A 236 9.58 -4.14 -1.12
N TRP A 237 9.01 -4.84 -2.10
CA TRP A 237 7.83 -5.69 -1.89
C TRP A 237 8.11 -6.81 -0.88
N TRP A 238 9.23 -7.51 -1.05
CA TRP A 238 9.69 -8.56 -0.14
C TRP A 238 9.89 -8.06 1.28
N MET A 239 10.56 -6.93 1.44
CA MET A 239 10.82 -6.32 2.76
C MET A 239 9.51 -5.99 3.48
N GLN A 240 8.56 -5.35 2.80
CA GLN A 240 7.25 -5.03 3.36
C GLN A 240 6.49 -6.30 3.75
N GLY A 241 6.45 -7.30 2.88
CA GLY A 241 5.80 -8.58 3.16
C GLY A 241 6.40 -9.31 4.35
N MET A 242 7.73 -9.28 4.50
CA MET A 242 8.42 -9.94 5.61
C MET A 242 8.22 -9.26 6.96
N GLN A 243 7.86 -7.98 7.01
CA GLN A 243 7.51 -7.27 8.24
C GLN A 243 6.18 -7.73 8.83
N GLY A 244 5.23 -8.18 8.00
CA GLY A 244 3.94 -8.67 8.47
C GLY A 244 4.05 -9.97 9.28
N GLY A 245 3.09 -10.23 10.16
CA GLY A 245 2.98 -11.48 10.91
C GLY A 245 2.71 -12.67 9.99
N HIS A 246 3.42 -13.79 10.19
CA HIS A 246 3.27 -14.96 9.32
C HIS A 246 1.81 -15.48 9.31
N LYS A 247 1.22 -15.64 10.51
CA LYS A 247 -0.19 -16.06 10.63
C LYS A 247 -1.13 -15.00 10.07
N ASN A 248 -0.90 -13.73 10.33
CA ASN A 248 -1.77 -12.64 9.91
C ASN A 248 -1.85 -12.55 8.38
N THR A 249 -0.70 -12.60 7.70
CA THR A 249 -0.65 -12.58 6.23
C THR A 249 -1.20 -13.88 5.63
N TYR A 250 -1.08 -15.02 6.31
CA TYR A 250 -1.69 -16.29 5.93
C TYR A 250 -3.22 -16.24 6.01
N ASP A 251 -3.77 -15.77 7.12
CA ASP A 251 -5.23 -15.65 7.32
C ASP A 251 -5.85 -14.62 6.37
N SER A 252 -5.13 -13.53 6.09
CA SER A 252 -5.56 -12.51 5.14
C SER A 252 -5.86 -13.06 3.74
N ILE A 253 -5.23 -14.18 3.34
CA ILE A 253 -5.51 -14.83 2.05
C ILE A 253 -6.99 -15.26 2.00
N ALA A 254 -7.54 -15.83 3.08
CA ALA A 254 -8.97 -16.13 3.15
C ALA A 254 -9.83 -14.87 3.15
N ALA A 255 -9.41 -13.86 3.90
CA ALA A 255 -10.14 -12.60 4.00
C ALA A 255 -10.36 -11.96 2.64
N PHE A 256 -9.31 -11.79 1.82
CA PHE A 256 -9.47 -11.17 0.51
C PHE A 256 -10.05 -12.11 -0.56
N ALA A 257 -9.87 -13.42 -0.41
CA ALA A 257 -10.31 -14.38 -1.40
C ALA A 257 -11.80 -14.72 -1.29
N GLN A 258 -12.32 -14.88 -0.07
CA GLN A 258 -13.62 -15.50 0.20
C GLN A 258 -14.69 -14.49 0.65
N THR A 259 -14.31 -13.26 0.97
CA THR A 259 -15.30 -12.24 1.34
C THR A 259 -16.05 -11.75 0.10
N ASP A 260 -17.37 -11.83 0.15
CA ASP A 260 -18.26 -11.24 -0.87
C ASP A 260 -18.56 -9.78 -0.50
N PHE A 261 -18.17 -8.87 -1.39
CA PHE A 261 -18.37 -7.43 -1.26
C PHE A 261 -19.50 -6.92 -2.16
N THR A 262 -20.26 -7.81 -2.80
CA THR A 262 -21.30 -7.42 -3.77
C THR A 262 -22.29 -6.42 -3.18
N GLU A 263 -22.80 -6.68 -1.99
CA GLU A 263 -23.76 -5.79 -1.34
C GLU A 263 -23.09 -4.52 -0.76
N ASP A 264 -21.80 -4.59 -0.43
CA ASP A 264 -21.04 -3.40 0.00
C ASP A 264 -20.85 -2.41 -1.14
N LEU A 265 -20.47 -2.90 -2.34
CA LEU A 265 -20.30 -2.07 -3.54
C LEU A 265 -21.58 -1.36 -3.96
N LYS A 266 -22.74 -2.00 -3.84
CA LYS A 266 -24.06 -1.41 -4.17
C LYS A 266 -24.42 -0.22 -3.25
N LYS A 267 -23.85 -0.17 -2.05
CA LYS A 267 -24.06 0.91 -1.08
C LYS A 267 -23.17 2.13 -1.32
N ILE A 268 -22.18 2.03 -2.20
CA ILE A 268 -21.30 3.16 -2.51
C ILE A 268 -22.07 4.16 -3.37
N ASP A 269 -22.40 5.31 -2.80
CA ASP A 269 -23.22 6.37 -3.40
C ASP A 269 -22.41 7.65 -3.74
N VAL A 270 -21.09 7.63 -3.50
CA VAL A 270 -20.17 8.73 -3.82
C VAL A 270 -19.44 8.49 -5.15
N PRO A 271 -18.93 9.56 -5.82
CA PRO A 271 -18.12 9.40 -7.01
C PRO A 271 -16.97 8.41 -6.80
N THR A 272 -16.85 7.43 -7.71
CA THR A 272 -15.87 6.35 -7.59
C THR A 272 -15.05 6.21 -8.88
N LEU A 273 -13.73 6.25 -8.74
CA LEU A 273 -12.79 5.89 -9.79
C LEU A 273 -12.33 4.46 -9.59
N ILE A 274 -12.41 3.64 -10.65
CA ILE A 274 -11.85 2.30 -10.69
C ILE A 274 -10.71 2.31 -11.70
N VAL A 275 -9.50 1.94 -11.28
CA VAL A 275 -8.34 1.80 -12.16
C VAL A 275 -7.87 0.35 -12.14
N HIS A 276 -7.74 -0.29 -13.31
CA HIS A 276 -7.37 -1.70 -13.37
C HIS A 276 -6.57 -1.99 -14.63
N GLY A 277 -5.54 -2.82 -14.51
CA GLY A 277 -4.77 -3.32 -15.66
C GLY A 277 -5.48 -4.50 -16.33
N ASP A 278 -5.49 -4.57 -17.66
CA ASP A 278 -6.08 -5.71 -18.36
C ASP A 278 -5.15 -6.92 -18.48
N ASP A 279 -3.87 -6.78 -18.08
CA ASP A 279 -2.93 -7.90 -17.89
C ASP A 279 -2.66 -8.20 -16.39
N ASP A 280 -3.62 -7.87 -15.53
CA ASP A 280 -3.55 -8.21 -14.10
C ASP A 280 -3.69 -9.73 -13.90
N GLN A 281 -2.57 -10.39 -13.59
CA GLN A 281 -2.47 -11.84 -13.40
C GLN A 281 -2.83 -12.27 -11.96
N ILE A 282 -3.01 -11.30 -11.05
CA ILE A 282 -3.33 -11.55 -9.62
C ILE A 282 -4.83 -11.41 -9.38
N VAL A 283 -5.41 -10.30 -9.88
CA VAL A 283 -6.84 -9.98 -9.75
C VAL A 283 -7.42 -9.80 -11.15
N PRO A 284 -8.03 -10.84 -11.76
CA PRO A 284 -8.56 -10.74 -13.12
C PRO A 284 -9.58 -9.62 -13.26
N ILE A 285 -9.35 -8.69 -14.19
CA ILE A 285 -10.13 -7.46 -14.36
C ILE A 285 -11.63 -7.75 -14.58
N ASP A 286 -11.98 -8.83 -15.29
CA ASP A 286 -13.38 -9.14 -15.63
C ASP A 286 -14.20 -9.51 -14.39
N ALA A 287 -13.62 -10.27 -13.47
CA ALA A 287 -14.24 -10.69 -12.22
C ALA A 287 -14.16 -9.60 -11.13
N ALA A 288 -13.32 -8.60 -11.31
CA ALA A 288 -13.05 -7.52 -10.31
C ALA A 288 -13.44 -6.13 -10.84
N GLY A 289 -12.53 -5.42 -11.49
CA GLY A 289 -12.74 -4.02 -11.89
C GLY A 289 -13.96 -3.81 -12.79
N ARG A 290 -14.18 -4.65 -13.80
CA ARG A 290 -15.36 -4.58 -14.68
C ARG A 290 -16.65 -4.97 -13.97
N ALA A 291 -16.61 -5.95 -13.07
CA ALA A 291 -17.76 -6.35 -12.27
C ALA A 291 -18.12 -5.25 -11.23
N SER A 292 -17.12 -4.69 -10.53
CA SER A 292 -17.32 -3.57 -9.60
C SER A 292 -17.94 -2.35 -10.26
N ALA A 293 -17.51 -2.01 -11.49
CA ALA A 293 -18.06 -0.89 -12.24
C ALA A 293 -19.55 -1.06 -12.59
N LYS A 294 -20.05 -2.29 -12.68
CA LYS A 294 -21.49 -2.57 -12.89
C LYS A 294 -22.32 -2.43 -11.62
N LEU A 295 -21.69 -2.58 -10.44
CA LEU A 295 -22.37 -2.57 -9.14
C LEU A 295 -22.40 -1.16 -8.53
N ILE A 296 -21.35 -0.36 -8.74
CA ILE A 296 -21.24 1.00 -8.20
C ILE A 296 -21.87 1.99 -9.18
N ARG A 297 -23.01 2.59 -8.80
CA ARG A 297 -23.80 3.45 -9.70
C ARG A 297 -23.05 4.66 -10.25
N ASN A 298 -22.24 5.31 -9.40
CA ASN A 298 -21.49 6.52 -9.77
C ASN A 298 -20.00 6.20 -9.91
N SER A 299 -19.68 5.27 -10.82
CA SER A 299 -18.29 4.86 -11.04
C SER A 299 -17.82 5.12 -12.47
N LYS A 300 -16.51 5.41 -12.57
CA LYS A 300 -15.77 5.48 -13.83
C LYS A 300 -14.66 4.44 -13.80
N LEU A 301 -14.67 3.52 -14.76
CA LEU A 301 -13.57 2.56 -14.95
C LEU A 301 -12.55 3.11 -15.95
N ILE A 302 -11.29 3.12 -15.56
CA ILE A 302 -10.16 3.35 -16.47
C ILE A 302 -9.37 2.05 -16.55
N VAL A 303 -9.33 1.46 -17.74
CA VAL A 303 -8.52 0.27 -18.02
C VAL A 303 -7.14 0.72 -18.50
N TYR A 304 -6.08 0.15 -17.92
CA TYR A 304 -4.70 0.37 -18.36
C TYR A 304 -4.25 -0.80 -19.23
N PRO A 305 -4.13 -0.58 -20.57
CA PRO A 305 -3.75 -1.65 -21.47
C PRO A 305 -2.36 -2.23 -21.15
N GLY A 306 -2.26 -3.56 -21.05
CA GLY A 306 -1.04 -4.28 -20.72
C GLY A 306 -0.50 -4.08 -19.31
N ALA A 307 -1.20 -3.34 -18.46
CA ALA A 307 -0.71 -3.09 -17.10
C ALA A 307 -0.94 -4.31 -16.19
N PRO A 308 0.07 -4.64 -15.37
CA PRO A 308 0.00 -5.72 -14.38
C PRO A 308 -0.72 -5.26 -13.11
N HIS A 309 -0.77 -6.14 -12.09
CA HIS A 309 -1.37 -5.86 -10.79
C HIS A 309 -0.74 -4.64 -10.09
N GLY A 310 0.58 -4.59 -10.02
CA GLY A 310 1.34 -3.51 -9.38
C GLY A 310 1.47 -2.24 -10.22
N LEU A 311 0.38 -1.81 -10.86
CA LEU A 311 0.35 -0.65 -11.76
C LEU A 311 0.68 0.69 -11.07
N THR A 312 0.50 0.78 -9.76
CA THR A 312 0.86 1.96 -8.96
C THR A 312 2.34 2.29 -9.01
N ASP A 313 3.18 1.28 -9.28
CA ASP A 313 4.63 1.40 -9.46
C ASP A 313 5.03 1.35 -10.93
N THR A 314 4.52 0.38 -11.70
CA THR A 314 4.92 0.17 -13.09
C THR A 314 4.33 1.21 -14.05
N HIS A 315 3.19 1.80 -13.71
CA HIS A 315 2.50 2.85 -14.46
C HIS A 315 2.29 4.10 -13.60
N LYS A 316 3.25 4.39 -12.73
CA LYS A 316 3.16 5.40 -11.67
C LYS A 316 2.77 6.77 -12.17
N GLU A 317 3.40 7.26 -13.22
CA GLU A 317 3.16 8.62 -13.76
C GLU A 317 1.71 8.77 -14.25
N LYS A 318 1.22 7.75 -14.98
CA LYS A 318 -0.16 7.74 -15.46
C LYS A 318 -1.16 7.62 -14.31
N PHE A 319 -0.91 6.73 -13.35
CA PHE A 319 -1.77 6.58 -12.18
C PHE A 319 -1.83 7.85 -11.34
N ASN A 320 -0.70 8.49 -11.11
CA ASN A 320 -0.60 9.75 -10.39
C ASN A 320 -1.40 10.87 -11.07
N ALA A 321 -1.34 10.97 -12.41
CA ALA A 321 -2.11 11.94 -13.16
C ALA A 321 -3.62 11.68 -13.08
N ASP A 322 -4.06 10.44 -13.26
CA ASP A 322 -5.48 10.06 -13.17
C ASP A 322 -6.03 10.24 -11.75
N LEU A 323 -5.23 9.91 -10.71
CA LEU A 323 -5.57 10.13 -9.31
C LEU A 323 -5.78 11.63 -9.04
N LEU A 324 -4.82 12.48 -9.39
CA LEU A 324 -4.92 13.92 -9.17
C LEU A 324 -6.11 14.52 -9.92
N ALA A 325 -6.31 14.17 -11.18
CA ALA A 325 -7.45 14.66 -11.97
C ALA A 325 -8.79 14.29 -11.30
N PHE A 326 -8.90 13.09 -10.74
CA PHE A 326 -10.12 12.65 -10.06
C PHE A 326 -10.32 13.32 -8.71
N ILE A 327 -9.29 13.49 -7.90
CA ILE A 327 -9.46 14.10 -6.58
C ILE A 327 -9.74 15.59 -6.65
N GLN A 328 -9.30 16.26 -7.73
CA GLN A 328 -9.50 17.70 -7.98
C GLN A 328 -10.84 18.02 -8.68
N SER A 329 -11.52 17.05 -9.29
CA SER A 329 -12.79 17.23 -9.99
C SER A 329 -13.97 17.60 -9.12
#